data_d41e46fe23263e63695257e2929e86fb
#
_entry.id   d41e46fe23263e63695257e2929e86fb
#
_cell.length_a   1.000
_cell.length_b   1.000
_cell.length_c   1.000
_cell.angle_alpha   90.00
_cell.angle_beta   90.00
_cell.angle_gamma   90.00
#
_symmetry.space_group_name_H-M   'P 1'
#
loop_
_entity.id
_entity.type
_entity.pdbx_description
1 polymer ?
#
loop_
_entity_poly.entity_id
_entity_poly.type
_entity_poly.pdbx_seq_one_letter_code
_entity_poly.pdbx_strand_id
1 'polypeptide(L)'
;VDEENYVLAMENLMGWDMWRIQLNMGNSHPGVGAQLGRYVAALAFYTSFFSIDQGEIKERLAEAINPELCKITEDLVFTEPYIDVDNNSYVDELIPEIAGMRADARLRAEAGMLKYRFMTAGEALIHGDLHTGSVMVRQGANGGECKVIDPEFCYYGPVGFDLGALFGNYMAARARAAVLNRPADYQQWLADIGLETWDSFEAEMRRLWPERLDKTWTDSFLDAWLAQVQKDTIGYGGCKANRRIIGLAKVTDIQELPHEEHVKAATMVLRTASTWIRDRDTLATVAVANTVFDDVREEVLG
;
A
#
# COMPACT_ATOMS: atom_id res chain seq x y z
N VAL A 1 -12.70 -25.82 -1.39
CA VAL A 1 -13.34 -25.20 -2.55
C VAL A 1 -14.23 -26.22 -3.22
N ASP A 2 -15.42 -25.85 -3.60
CA ASP A 2 -16.32 -26.62 -4.44
C ASP A 2 -16.49 -25.86 -5.77
N GLU A 3 -15.76 -26.27 -6.77
CA GLU A 3 -15.72 -25.60 -8.07
C GLU A 3 -17.02 -25.82 -8.88
N GLU A 4 -17.69 -26.92 -8.69
CA GLU A 4 -18.93 -27.25 -9.40
C GLU A 4 -20.08 -26.31 -8.98
N ASN A 5 -20.13 -25.95 -7.69
CA ASN A 5 -21.17 -25.10 -7.14
C ASN A 5 -20.66 -23.65 -6.88
N TYR A 6 -19.42 -23.33 -7.25
CA TYR A 6 -18.78 -22.03 -7.02
C TYR A 6 -18.79 -21.62 -5.54
N VAL A 7 -18.51 -22.57 -4.62
CA VAL A 7 -18.54 -22.35 -3.17
C VAL A 7 -17.14 -22.40 -2.59
N LEU A 8 -16.79 -21.35 -1.84
CA LEU A 8 -15.59 -21.27 -1.02
C LEU A 8 -15.99 -21.32 0.46
N ALA A 9 -15.61 -22.39 1.16
CA ALA A 9 -15.75 -22.45 2.61
C ALA A 9 -14.55 -21.77 3.28
N MET A 10 -14.83 -20.80 4.12
CA MET A 10 -13.81 -19.97 4.81
C MET A 10 -13.98 -20.08 6.32
N GLU A 11 -12.95 -19.65 7.07
CA GLU A 11 -13.05 -19.42 8.50
C GLU A 11 -14.17 -18.40 8.80
N ASN A 12 -14.93 -18.63 9.85
CA ASN A 12 -15.93 -17.65 10.31
C ASN A 12 -15.24 -16.50 11.05
N LEU A 13 -15.34 -15.29 10.50
CA LEU A 13 -14.78 -14.07 11.06
C LEU A 13 -15.79 -13.28 11.91
N MET A 14 -16.80 -13.93 12.48
CA MET A 14 -17.70 -13.26 13.44
C MET A 14 -16.89 -12.72 14.63
N GLY A 15 -17.13 -11.44 14.98
CA GLY A 15 -16.37 -10.74 16.02
C GLY A 15 -15.04 -10.10 15.54
N TRP A 16 -14.81 -10.10 14.23
CA TRP A 16 -13.78 -9.30 13.61
C TRP A 16 -14.41 -8.11 12.89
N ASP A 17 -13.75 -6.96 12.91
CA ASP A 17 -14.17 -5.73 12.26
C ASP A 17 -13.25 -5.39 11.06
N MET A 18 -13.80 -4.77 10.04
CA MET A 18 -12.97 -4.23 8.95
C MET A 18 -12.09 -3.09 9.47
N TRP A 19 -10.79 -3.18 9.28
CA TRP A 19 -9.84 -2.23 9.87
C TRP A 19 -10.07 -0.79 9.41
N ARG A 20 -10.41 -0.57 8.15
CA ARG A 20 -10.75 0.77 7.64
C ARG A 20 -11.87 1.43 8.44
N ILE A 21 -12.91 0.69 8.76
CA ILE A 21 -14.04 1.21 9.56
C ILE A 21 -13.54 1.61 10.94
N GLN A 22 -12.72 0.77 11.57
CA GLN A 22 -12.17 1.04 12.90
C GLN A 22 -11.25 2.28 12.89
N LEU A 23 -10.41 2.44 11.86
CA LEU A 23 -9.58 3.63 11.66
C LEU A 23 -10.44 4.89 11.49
N ASN A 24 -11.50 4.83 10.69
CA ASN A 24 -12.42 5.96 10.48
C ASN A 24 -13.15 6.36 11.77
N MET A 25 -13.42 5.40 12.65
CA MET A 25 -13.99 5.65 13.99
C MET A 25 -12.97 6.25 14.96
N GLY A 26 -11.67 6.14 14.70
CA GLY A 26 -10.60 6.60 15.58
C GLY A 26 -10.11 5.53 16.56
N ASN A 27 -10.32 4.26 16.26
CA ASN A 27 -9.89 3.14 17.08
C ASN A 27 -8.50 2.65 16.67
N SER A 28 -7.55 2.65 17.61
CA SER A 28 -6.20 2.14 17.41
C SER A 28 -6.13 0.63 17.65
N HIS A 29 -5.26 -0.05 16.87
CA HIS A 29 -4.98 -1.48 17.01
C HIS A 29 -3.45 -1.69 17.02
N PRO A 30 -2.78 -1.39 18.16
CA PRO A 30 -1.33 -1.54 18.28
C PRO A 30 -0.85 -2.96 17.93
N GLY A 31 0.23 -3.07 17.18
CA GLY A 31 0.82 -4.34 16.74
C GLY A 31 0.24 -4.91 15.44
N VAL A 32 -0.82 -4.32 14.87
CA VAL A 32 -1.36 -4.74 13.57
C VAL A 32 -0.38 -4.41 12.43
N GLY A 33 0.27 -3.24 12.48
CA GLY A 33 1.31 -2.90 11.50
C GLY A 33 2.42 -3.93 11.47
N ALA A 34 2.91 -4.34 12.64
CA ALA A 34 3.94 -5.37 12.75
C ALA A 34 3.49 -6.75 12.21
N GLN A 35 2.25 -7.14 12.45
CA GLN A 35 1.71 -8.40 11.91
C GLN A 35 1.64 -8.36 10.37
N LEU A 36 1.20 -7.24 9.78
CA LEU A 36 1.14 -7.06 8.34
C LEU A 36 2.54 -7.03 7.71
N GLY A 37 3.51 -6.37 8.34
CA GLY A 37 4.90 -6.41 7.88
C GLY A 37 5.45 -7.83 7.82
N ARG A 38 5.27 -8.62 8.87
CA ARG A 38 5.67 -10.04 8.90
C ARG A 38 4.90 -10.90 7.88
N TYR A 39 3.60 -10.63 7.68
CA TYR A 39 2.81 -11.32 6.66
C TYR A 39 3.37 -11.11 5.26
N VAL A 40 3.64 -9.86 4.87
CA VAL A 40 4.23 -9.55 3.56
C VAL A 40 5.62 -10.14 3.42
N ALA A 41 6.45 -10.11 4.47
CA ALA A 41 7.77 -10.72 4.47
C ALA A 41 7.70 -12.25 4.28
N ALA A 42 6.76 -12.92 4.94
CA ALA A 42 6.56 -14.36 4.78
C ALA A 42 6.12 -14.70 3.35
N LEU A 43 5.18 -13.97 2.76
CA LEU A 43 4.82 -14.13 1.35
C LEU A 43 6.06 -13.90 0.46
N ALA A 44 6.75 -12.78 0.63
CA ALA A 44 7.93 -12.43 -0.16
C ALA A 44 9.01 -13.50 -0.10
N PHE A 45 9.24 -14.13 1.05
CA PHE A 45 10.25 -15.17 1.20
C PHE A 45 9.78 -16.52 0.67
N TYR A 46 8.63 -17.02 1.17
CA TYR A 46 8.20 -18.40 0.92
C TYR A 46 7.58 -18.64 -0.46
N THR A 47 7.29 -17.59 -1.23
CA THR A 47 6.74 -17.71 -2.58
C THR A 47 7.68 -17.24 -3.69
N SER A 48 8.94 -16.88 -3.34
CA SER A 48 9.93 -16.36 -4.29
C SER A 48 11.08 -17.32 -4.56
N PHE A 49 11.98 -16.89 -5.44
CA PHE A 49 13.26 -17.56 -5.69
C PHE A 49 14.16 -17.71 -4.44
N PHE A 50 13.81 -17.05 -3.33
CA PHE A 50 14.57 -17.21 -2.09
C PHE A 50 14.37 -18.59 -1.46
N SER A 51 13.18 -19.18 -1.58
CA SER A 51 12.82 -20.44 -0.92
C SER A 51 12.29 -21.54 -1.87
N ILE A 52 12.05 -21.21 -3.15
CA ILE A 52 11.51 -22.14 -4.15
C ILE A 52 12.58 -22.40 -5.22
N ASP A 53 12.65 -23.64 -5.71
CA ASP A 53 13.54 -24.02 -6.81
C ASP A 53 13.27 -23.19 -8.06
N GLN A 54 14.34 -22.86 -8.79
CA GLN A 54 14.26 -21.98 -9.96
C GLN A 54 13.43 -22.55 -11.12
N GLY A 55 13.28 -23.86 -11.22
CA GLY A 55 12.39 -24.52 -12.19
C GLY A 55 10.95 -24.39 -11.76
N GLU A 56 10.65 -24.79 -10.52
CA GLU A 56 9.30 -24.79 -9.95
C GLU A 56 8.68 -23.40 -9.93
N ILE A 57 9.44 -22.37 -9.53
CA ILE A 57 8.88 -21.02 -9.46
C ILE A 57 8.49 -20.46 -10.84
N LYS A 58 9.17 -20.87 -11.93
CA LYS A 58 8.80 -20.46 -13.29
C LYS A 58 7.47 -21.08 -13.75
N GLU A 59 7.16 -22.30 -13.29
CA GLU A 59 5.85 -22.91 -13.51
C GLU A 59 4.76 -22.16 -12.75
N ARG A 60 5.00 -21.86 -11.46
CA ARG A 60 4.07 -21.08 -10.63
C ARG A 60 3.82 -19.67 -11.18
N LEU A 61 4.86 -18.99 -11.69
CA LEU A 61 4.74 -17.69 -12.36
C LEU A 61 3.80 -17.76 -13.58
N ALA A 62 3.87 -18.84 -14.36
CA ALA A 62 3.01 -19.00 -15.52
C ALA A 62 1.54 -19.25 -15.15
N GLU A 63 1.28 -19.86 -13.99
CA GLU A 63 -0.07 -20.16 -13.50
C GLU A 63 -0.74 -18.97 -12.81
N ALA A 64 0.04 -18.08 -12.17
CA ALA A 64 -0.48 -16.98 -11.34
C ALA A 64 -0.18 -15.61 -11.95
N ILE A 65 -0.60 -15.37 -13.19
CA ILE A 65 -0.41 -14.09 -13.91
C ILE A 65 -1.60 -13.13 -13.78
N ASN A 66 -2.79 -13.62 -13.46
CA ASN A 66 -4.01 -12.86 -13.20
C ASN A 66 -4.25 -11.65 -14.14
N PRO A 67 -4.33 -11.86 -15.47
CA PRO A 67 -4.23 -10.76 -16.43
C PRO A 67 -5.43 -9.78 -16.35
N GLU A 68 -6.61 -10.24 -16.01
CA GLU A 68 -7.82 -9.41 -15.94
C GLU A 68 -7.75 -8.41 -14.77
N LEU A 69 -7.39 -8.87 -13.57
CA LEU A 69 -7.33 -7.99 -12.39
C LEU A 69 -6.04 -7.14 -12.39
N CYS A 70 -4.93 -7.68 -12.96
CA CYS A 70 -3.76 -6.84 -13.24
C CYS A 70 -4.10 -5.68 -14.17
N LYS A 71 -4.88 -5.92 -15.25
CA LYS A 71 -5.30 -4.85 -16.17
C LYS A 71 -6.12 -3.77 -15.47
N ILE A 72 -7.03 -4.16 -14.57
CA ILE A 72 -7.80 -3.20 -13.76
C ILE A 72 -6.85 -2.34 -12.91
N THR A 73 -5.87 -2.95 -12.28
CA THR A 73 -4.86 -2.22 -11.49
C THR A 73 -4.01 -1.30 -12.36
N GLU A 74 -3.57 -1.75 -13.53
CA GLU A 74 -2.79 -0.96 -14.49
C GLU A 74 -3.53 0.30 -14.94
N ASP A 75 -4.82 0.18 -15.19
CA ASP A 75 -5.66 1.30 -15.60
C ASP A 75 -5.95 2.24 -14.43
N LEU A 76 -6.53 1.74 -13.35
CA LEU A 76 -7.03 2.56 -12.25
C LEU A 76 -5.93 3.16 -11.38
N VAL A 77 -4.77 2.50 -11.25
CA VAL A 77 -3.68 2.97 -10.36
C VAL A 77 -2.62 3.76 -11.12
N PHE A 78 -2.26 3.31 -12.33
CA PHE A 78 -1.07 3.81 -13.02
C PHE A 78 -1.37 4.58 -14.31
N THR A 79 -2.62 4.60 -14.79
CA THR A 79 -2.98 5.26 -16.05
C THR A 79 -3.95 6.40 -15.84
N GLU A 80 -5.18 6.09 -15.41
CA GLU A 80 -6.28 7.04 -15.36
C GLU A 80 -6.02 8.29 -14.49
N PRO A 81 -5.38 8.19 -13.28
CA PRO A 81 -5.13 9.39 -12.48
C PRO A 81 -4.24 10.42 -13.17
N TYR A 82 -3.36 9.98 -14.09
CA TYR A 82 -2.33 10.81 -14.74
C TYR A 82 -2.74 11.38 -16.09
N ILE A 83 -3.94 11.04 -16.57
CA ILE A 83 -4.51 11.55 -17.83
C ILE A 83 -5.94 12.03 -17.59
N ASP A 84 -6.48 12.77 -18.54
CA ASP A 84 -7.88 13.21 -18.48
C ASP A 84 -8.78 12.16 -19.13
N VAL A 85 -9.60 11.49 -18.31
CA VAL A 85 -10.56 10.44 -18.75
C VAL A 85 -11.85 10.53 -17.95
N ASP A 86 -12.95 10.05 -18.54
CA ASP A 86 -14.31 10.14 -17.97
C ASP A 86 -14.47 9.40 -16.62
N ASN A 87 -13.61 8.40 -16.33
CA ASN A 87 -13.63 7.68 -15.07
C ASN A 87 -13.11 8.50 -13.88
N ASN A 88 -12.44 9.61 -14.13
CA ASN A 88 -11.94 10.47 -13.06
C ASN A 88 -13.09 11.28 -12.45
N SER A 89 -13.09 11.32 -11.12
CA SER A 89 -14.12 12.04 -10.35
C SER A 89 -13.47 12.67 -9.12
N TYR A 90 -13.59 13.99 -8.99
CA TYR A 90 -13.05 14.78 -7.87
C TYR A 90 -13.79 16.10 -7.73
N VAL A 91 -13.67 16.77 -6.60
CA VAL A 91 -14.27 18.07 -6.36
C VAL A 91 -13.49 19.18 -7.09
N ASP A 92 -14.16 20.25 -7.49
CA ASP A 92 -13.59 21.30 -8.34
C ASP A 92 -12.36 21.99 -7.69
N GLU A 93 -12.33 22.09 -6.37
CA GLU A 93 -11.23 22.69 -5.61
C GLU A 93 -9.90 21.95 -5.80
N LEU A 94 -9.93 20.67 -6.22
CA LEU A 94 -8.71 19.88 -6.46
C LEU A 94 -8.17 20.04 -7.89
N ILE A 95 -8.89 20.70 -8.80
CA ILE A 95 -8.48 20.88 -10.20
C ILE A 95 -7.06 21.44 -10.33
N PRO A 96 -6.66 22.50 -9.58
CA PRO A 96 -5.30 23.03 -9.70
C PRO A 96 -4.22 22.02 -9.30
N GLU A 97 -4.43 21.27 -8.21
CA GLU A 97 -3.48 20.24 -7.73
C GLU A 97 -3.34 19.10 -8.76
N ILE A 98 -4.47 18.63 -9.30
CA ILE A 98 -4.49 17.55 -10.29
C ILE A 98 -3.84 18.01 -11.61
N ALA A 99 -4.12 19.23 -12.05
CA ALA A 99 -3.50 19.80 -13.23
C ALA A 99 -1.98 19.92 -13.06
N GLY A 100 -1.51 20.39 -11.89
CA GLY A 100 -0.09 20.46 -11.56
C GLY A 100 0.58 19.08 -11.58
N MET A 101 -0.03 18.07 -10.96
CA MET A 101 0.45 16.69 -10.98
C MET A 101 0.54 16.13 -12.41
N ARG A 102 -0.49 16.35 -13.24
CA ARG A 102 -0.51 15.88 -14.63
C ARG A 102 0.49 16.60 -15.53
N ALA A 103 0.84 17.84 -15.21
CA ALA A 103 1.87 18.63 -15.93
C ALA A 103 3.30 18.25 -15.52
N ASP A 104 3.50 17.64 -14.35
CA ASP A 104 4.82 17.27 -13.86
C ASP A 104 5.39 16.06 -14.64
N ALA A 105 6.32 16.35 -15.54
CA ALA A 105 6.94 15.35 -16.43
C ALA A 105 7.75 14.30 -15.66
N ARG A 106 8.41 14.69 -14.54
CA ARG A 106 9.18 13.77 -13.70
C ARG A 106 8.25 12.82 -12.95
N LEU A 107 7.21 13.33 -12.33
CA LEU A 107 6.19 12.52 -11.65
C LEU A 107 5.59 11.49 -12.62
N ARG A 108 5.22 11.91 -13.83
CA ARG A 108 4.64 11.02 -14.84
C ARG A 108 5.61 9.94 -15.30
N ALA A 109 6.91 10.27 -15.44
CA ALA A 109 7.94 9.31 -15.77
C ALA A 109 8.08 8.26 -14.65
N GLU A 110 8.11 8.68 -13.37
CA GLU A 110 8.21 7.77 -12.23
C GLU A 110 6.96 6.89 -12.07
N ALA A 111 5.77 7.45 -12.26
CA ALA A 111 4.52 6.65 -12.30
C ALA A 111 4.55 5.61 -13.43
N GLY A 112 5.08 5.98 -14.60
CA GLY A 112 5.32 5.08 -15.74
C GLY A 112 6.31 3.96 -15.41
N MET A 113 7.41 4.27 -14.72
CA MET A 113 8.39 3.27 -14.26
C MET A 113 7.79 2.30 -13.24
N LEU A 114 6.97 2.79 -12.30
CA LEU A 114 6.25 1.94 -11.34
C LEU A 114 5.25 1.03 -12.06
N LYS A 115 4.51 1.54 -13.06
CA LYS A 115 3.65 0.71 -13.92
C LYS A 115 4.45 -0.38 -14.62
N TYR A 116 5.56 -0.03 -15.24
CA TYR A 116 6.42 -0.98 -15.95
C TYR A 116 6.94 -2.08 -15.01
N ARG A 117 7.37 -1.71 -13.79
CA ARG A 117 7.75 -2.70 -12.77
C ARG A 117 6.59 -3.59 -12.32
N PHE A 118 5.41 -3.02 -12.12
CA PHE A 118 4.20 -3.79 -11.80
C PHE A 118 3.91 -4.87 -12.84
N MET A 119 4.09 -4.53 -14.13
CA MET A 119 3.82 -5.45 -15.25
C MET A 119 4.93 -6.49 -15.47
N THR A 120 6.16 -6.26 -14.99
CA THR A 120 7.33 -7.06 -15.40
C THR A 120 8.07 -7.73 -14.24
N ALA A 121 7.91 -7.27 -13.00
CA ALA A 121 8.65 -7.78 -11.84
C ALA A 121 7.88 -8.88 -11.12
N GLY A 122 8.07 -10.13 -11.53
CA GLY A 122 7.53 -11.31 -10.84
C GLY A 122 8.42 -11.74 -9.68
N GLU A 123 8.45 -10.95 -8.59
CA GLU A 123 9.35 -11.19 -7.45
C GLU A 123 8.83 -12.27 -6.50
N ALA A 124 7.57 -12.20 -6.13
CA ALA A 124 6.89 -13.12 -5.22
C ALA A 124 5.38 -13.10 -5.48
N LEU A 125 4.64 -14.07 -4.96
CA LEU A 125 3.19 -13.99 -4.92
C LEU A 125 2.79 -12.87 -3.96
N ILE A 126 2.11 -11.85 -4.48
CA ILE A 126 1.61 -10.73 -3.69
C ILE A 126 0.09 -10.81 -3.56
N HIS A 127 -0.47 -10.14 -2.56
CA HIS A 127 -1.92 -10.03 -2.38
C HIS A 127 -2.58 -9.23 -3.52
N GLY A 128 -1.88 -8.23 -4.05
CA GLY A 128 -2.29 -7.41 -5.19
C GLY A 128 -3.28 -6.28 -4.87
N ASP A 129 -4.01 -6.33 -3.74
CA ASP A 129 -4.81 -5.21 -3.23
C ASP A 129 -4.85 -5.18 -1.69
N LEU A 130 -3.68 -5.24 -1.05
CA LEU A 130 -3.52 -5.22 0.39
C LEU A 130 -3.76 -3.82 0.95
N HIS A 131 -5.00 -3.51 1.26
CA HIS A 131 -5.41 -2.23 1.83
C HIS A 131 -6.15 -2.42 3.16
N THR A 132 -6.40 -1.36 3.92
CA THR A 132 -7.08 -1.44 5.23
C THR A 132 -8.51 -2.02 5.16
N GLY A 133 -9.12 -2.03 3.98
CA GLY A 133 -10.41 -2.70 3.73
C GLY A 133 -10.29 -4.22 3.52
N SER A 134 -9.09 -4.74 3.19
CA SER A 134 -8.79 -6.18 3.06
C SER A 134 -8.16 -6.74 4.35
N VAL A 135 -8.26 -6.02 5.46
CA VAL A 135 -7.75 -6.43 6.77
C VAL A 135 -8.89 -6.42 7.78
N MET A 136 -9.10 -7.54 8.42
CA MET A 136 -10.01 -7.70 9.56
C MET A 136 -9.21 -7.59 10.85
N VAL A 137 -9.73 -6.87 11.83
CA VAL A 137 -9.08 -6.65 13.13
C VAL A 137 -9.99 -6.97 14.29
N ARG A 138 -9.41 -7.28 15.43
CA ARG A 138 -10.07 -7.30 16.73
C ARG A 138 -9.08 -6.93 17.83
N GLN A 139 -9.58 -6.55 19.00
CA GLN A 139 -8.75 -6.41 20.19
C GLN A 139 -8.46 -7.80 20.79
N GLY A 140 -7.19 -8.13 20.89
CA GLY A 140 -6.71 -9.34 21.56
C GLY A 140 -6.16 -9.03 22.94
N ALA A 141 -5.71 -10.06 23.64
CA ALA A 141 -5.16 -9.93 25.00
C ALA A 141 -3.86 -9.11 25.06
N ASN A 142 -3.09 -9.09 23.96
CA ASN A 142 -1.77 -8.45 23.90
C ASN A 142 -1.70 -7.32 22.85
N GLY A 143 -2.83 -6.71 22.51
CA GLY A 143 -2.93 -5.68 21.46
C GLY A 143 -3.87 -6.09 20.33
N GLY A 144 -3.78 -5.38 19.20
CA GLY A 144 -4.60 -5.71 18.03
C GLY A 144 -4.18 -7.05 17.41
N GLU A 145 -5.15 -7.81 16.93
CA GLU A 145 -4.95 -8.98 16.07
C GLU A 145 -5.50 -8.67 14.69
N CYS A 146 -4.90 -9.23 13.62
CA CYS A 146 -5.42 -9.06 12.27
C CYS A 146 -5.48 -10.35 11.47
N LYS A 147 -6.34 -10.34 10.44
CA LYS A 147 -6.42 -11.33 9.37
C LYS A 147 -6.52 -10.61 8.04
N VAL A 148 -5.76 -11.07 7.07
CA VAL A 148 -5.85 -10.61 5.68
C VAL A 148 -6.90 -11.43 4.95
N ILE A 149 -7.75 -10.77 4.18
CA ILE A 149 -8.84 -11.36 3.40
C ILE A 149 -8.80 -10.82 1.96
N ASP A 150 -9.58 -11.42 1.08
CA ASP A 150 -9.84 -10.94 -0.28
C ASP A 150 -8.62 -10.92 -1.22
N PRO A 151 -7.94 -12.08 -1.41
CA PRO A 151 -6.74 -12.17 -2.23
C PRO A 151 -7.03 -12.32 -3.74
N GLU A 152 -8.15 -11.87 -4.25
CA GLU A 152 -8.57 -12.08 -5.65
C GLU A 152 -7.61 -11.46 -6.67
N PHE A 153 -6.92 -10.37 -6.28
CA PHE A 153 -5.90 -9.70 -7.10
C PHE A 153 -4.52 -10.35 -7.03
N CYS A 154 -4.37 -11.49 -6.37
CA CYS A 154 -3.06 -12.10 -6.20
C CYS A 154 -2.44 -12.52 -7.54
N TYR A 155 -1.14 -12.23 -7.68
CA TYR A 155 -0.31 -12.63 -8.80
C TYR A 155 1.17 -12.55 -8.40
N TYR A 156 2.07 -13.05 -9.24
CA TYR A 156 3.51 -12.82 -9.04
C TYR A 156 3.88 -11.41 -9.46
N GLY A 157 4.16 -10.55 -8.47
CA GLY A 157 4.40 -9.14 -8.66
C GLY A 157 5.50 -8.56 -7.76
N PRO A 158 5.74 -7.24 -7.83
CA PRO A 158 6.74 -6.57 -7.00
C PRO A 158 6.27 -6.47 -5.54
N VAL A 159 7.10 -6.93 -4.61
CA VAL A 159 6.78 -6.99 -3.17
C VAL A 159 6.41 -5.61 -2.59
N GLY A 160 7.07 -4.55 -3.04
CA GLY A 160 6.78 -3.18 -2.60
C GLY A 160 5.36 -2.71 -2.93
N PHE A 161 4.62 -3.39 -3.81
CA PHE A 161 3.25 -3.01 -4.16
C PHE A 161 2.27 -3.21 -3.00
N ASP A 162 2.34 -4.34 -2.30
CA ASP A 162 1.48 -4.62 -1.15
C ASP A 162 1.77 -3.69 0.02
N LEU A 163 3.05 -3.48 0.34
CA LEU A 163 3.45 -2.49 1.35
C LEU A 163 2.98 -1.09 0.96
N GLY A 164 3.15 -0.70 -0.30
CA GLY A 164 2.68 0.58 -0.82
C GLY A 164 1.16 0.75 -0.71
N ALA A 165 0.38 -0.32 -0.95
CA ALA A 165 -1.06 -0.27 -0.79
C ALA A 165 -1.47 0.02 0.67
N LEU A 166 -0.80 -0.58 1.65
CA LEU A 166 -0.97 -0.24 3.07
C LEU A 166 -0.60 1.22 3.35
N PHE A 167 0.57 1.67 2.88
CA PHE A 167 1.08 3.02 3.14
C PHE A 167 0.19 4.11 2.55
N GLY A 168 -0.33 3.92 1.33
CA GLY A 168 -1.32 4.84 0.75
C GLY A 168 -2.62 4.92 1.56
N ASN A 169 -3.03 3.84 2.21
CA ASN A 169 -4.19 3.83 3.10
C ASN A 169 -3.90 4.46 4.47
N TYR A 170 -2.69 4.25 5.02
CA TYR A 170 -2.26 4.94 6.25
C TYR A 170 -2.21 6.45 6.03
N MET A 171 -1.76 6.91 4.87
CA MET A 171 -1.79 8.33 4.49
C MET A 171 -3.22 8.88 4.50
N ALA A 172 -4.20 8.19 3.93
CA ALA A 172 -5.59 8.61 3.94
C ALA A 172 -6.18 8.66 5.37
N ALA A 173 -5.88 7.66 6.22
CA ALA A 173 -6.28 7.65 7.61
C ALA A 173 -5.65 8.80 8.43
N ARG A 174 -4.36 9.12 8.19
CA ARG A 174 -3.68 10.28 8.79
C ARG A 174 -4.32 11.58 8.38
N ALA A 175 -4.65 11.76 7.10
CA ALA A 175 -5.31 12.95 6.59
C ALA A 175 -6.68 13.15 7.24
N ARG A 176 -7.50 12.07 7.33
CA ARG A 176 -8.77 12.09 8.05
C ARG A 176 -8.60 12.47 9.51
N ALA A 177 -7.65 11.87 10.21
CA ALA A 177 -7.40 12.14 11.62
C ALA A 177 -6.99 13.59 11.87
N ALA A 178 -6.17 14.16 11.00
CA ALA A 178 -5.71 15.54 11.07
C ALA A 178 -6.86 16.55 10.90
N VAL A 179 -7.68 16.42 9.84
CA VAL A 179 -8.79 17.37 9.59
C VAL A 179 -9.90 17.27 10.63
N LEU A 180 -10.10 16.10 11.23
CA LEU A 180 -11.07 15.88 12.31
C LEU A 180 -10.52 16.20 13.70
N ASN A 181 -9.29 16.71 13.80
CA ASN A 181 -8.64 17.00 15.09
C ASN A 181 -8.74 15.82 16.08
N ARG A 182 -8.46 14.60 15.59
CA ARG A 182 -8.45 13.43 16.45
C ARG A 182 -7.38 13.56 17.55
N PRO A 183 -7.51 12.84 18.70
CA PRO A 183 -6.56 12.91 19.81
C PRO A 183 -5.09 12.74 19.33
N ALA A 184 -4.16 13.46 19.96
CA ALA A 184 -2.76 13.48 19.53
C ALA A 184 -2.07 12.10 19.60
N ASP A 185 -2.41 11.29 20.58
CA ASP A 185 -1.93 9.92 20.73
C ASP A 185 -2.38 9.02 19.57
N TYR A 186 -3.62 9.18 19.11
CA TYR A 186 -4.13 8.48 17.93
C TYR A 186 -3.42 8.93 16.66
N GLN A 187 -3.22 10.24 16.47
CA GLN A 187 -2.49 10.78 15.30
C GLN A 187 -1.04 10.29 15.30
N GLN A 188 -0.38 10.26 16.46
CA GLN A 188 0.98 9.74 16.59
C GLN A 188 1.04 8.24 16.25
N TRP A 189 0.12 7.43 16.78
CA TRP A 189 0.03 6.02 16.44
C TRP A 189 -0.12 5.79 14.92
N LEU A 190 -0.95 6.59 14.24
CA LEU A 190 -1.09 6.54 12.78
C LEU A 190 0.20 6.98 12.04
N ALA A 191 0.98 7.89 12.60
CA ALA A 191 2.27 8.26 12.03
C ALA A 191 3.30 7.13 12.17
N ASP A 192 3.26 6.38 13.27
CA ASP A 192 4.21 5.33 13.59
C ASP A 192 3.90 4.00 12.88
N ILE A 193 2.64 3.75 12.50
CA ILE A 193 2.22 2.44 11.97
C ILE A 193 2.94 2.04 10.67
N GLY A 194 3.29 3.01 9.83
CA GLY A 194 4.07 2.77 8.62
C GLY A 194 5.49 2.30 8.95
N LEU A 195 6.13 2.93 9.94
CA LEU A 195 7.46 2.51 10.43
C LEU A 195 7.38 1.11 11.06
N GLU A 196 6.39 0.88 11.92
CA GLU A 196 6.16 -0.44 12.54
C GLU A 196 6.01 -1.54 11.46
N THR A 197 5.25 -1.26 10.38
CA THR A 197 5.05 -2.19 9.28
C THR A 197 6.37 -2.47 8.55
N TRP A 198 7.12 -1.42 8.18
CA TRP A 198 8.39 -1.57 7.48
C TRP A 198 9.44 -2.29 8.33
N ASP A 199 9.65 -1.85 9.56
CA ASP A 199 10.67 -2.41 10.45
C ASP A 199 10.41 -3.91 10.72
N SER A 200 9.14 -4.28 10.86
CA SER A 200 8.75 -5.69 11.04
C SER A 200 8.90 -6.51 9.76
N PHE A 201 8.65 -5.92 8.58
CA PHE A 201 8.92 -6.55 7.30
C PHE A 201 10.42 -6.81 7.13
N GLU A 202 11.26 -5.81 7.33
CA GLU A 202 12.71 -5.93 7.20
C GLU A 202 13.28 -6.93 8.20
N ALA A 203 12.87 -6.84 9.47
CA ALA A 203 13.32 -7.75 10.52
C ALA A 203 12.96 -9.21 10.19
N GLU A 204 11.76 -9.47 9.70
CA GLU A 204 11.33 -10.82 9.34
C GLU A 204 12.06 -11.35 8.10
N MET A 205 12.29 -10.54 7.08
CA MET A 205 13.11 -10.91 5.93
C MET A 205 14.53 -11.30 6.35
N ARG A 206 15.16 -10.52 7.23
CA ARG A 206 16.50 -10.83 7.77
C ARG A 206 16.50 -12.10 8.63
N ARG A 207 15.44 -12.35 9.38
CA ARG A 207 15.26 -13.57 10.16
C ARG A 207 15.16 -14.82 9.29
N LEU A 208 14.44 -14.73 8.15
CA LEU A 208 14.24 -15.83 7.20
C LEU A 208 15.46 -16.04 6.27
N TRP A 209 16.26 -15.02 6.07
CA TRP A 209 17.33 -15.00 5.08
C TRP A 209 18.35 -16.17 5.18
N PRO A 210 18.72 -16.68 6.36
CA PRO A 210 19.58 -17.87 6.48
C PRO A 210 19.00 -19.12 5.81
N GLU A 211 17.68 -19.21 5.63
CA GLU A 211 16.97 -20.35 5.03
C GLU A 211 16.99 -20.34 3.49
N ARG A 212 17.46 -19.24 2.84
CA ARG A 212 17.50 -19.12 1.38
C ARG A 212 18.20 -20.27 0.70
N LEU A 213 17.65 -20.74 -0.44
CA LEU A 213 18.17 -21.88 -1.17
C LEU A 213 19.51 -21.58 -1.84
N ASP A 214 19.57 -20.48 -2.60
CA ASP A 214 20.77 -20.08 -3.33
C ASP A 214 21.72 -19.27 -2.44
N LYS A 215 22.84 -19.89 -2.05
CA LYS A 215 23.87 -19.27 -1.21
C LYS A 215 24.76 -18.27 -1.95
N THR A 216 24.63 -18.12 -3.27
CA THR A 216 25.31 -17.05 -4.03
C THR A 216 24.75 -15.68 -3.73
N TRP A 217 23.48 -15.59 -3.28
CA TRP A 217 22.89 -14.35 -2.80
C TRP A 217 23.42 -14.00 -1.40
N THR A 218 24.19 -12.93 -1.36
CA THR A 218 24.87 -12.47 -0.14
C THR A 218 23.95 -11.62 0.74
N ASP A 219 24.39 -11.29 1.95
CA ASP A 219 23.69 -10.35 2.82
C ASP A 219 23.65 -8.94 2.18
N SER A 220 24.70 -8.54 1.46
CA SER A 220 24.71 -7.28 0.68
C SER A 220 23.69 -7.26 -0.47
N PHE A 221 23.35 -8.43 -1.05
CA PHE A 221 22.25 -8.54 -1.99
C PHE A 221 20.93 -8.25 -1.28
N LEU A 222 20.70 -8.84 -0.10
CA LEU A 222 19.49 -8.57 0.70
C LEU A 222 19.36 -7.08 1.01
N ASP A 223 20.44 -6.43 1.43
CA ASP A 223 20.44 -4.99 1.72
C ASP A 223 20.04 -4.16 0.50
N ALA A 224 20.58 -4.48 -0.67
CA ALA A 224 20.25 -3.80 -1.92
C ALA A 224 18.79 -4.07 -2.36
N TRP A 225 18.31 -5.31 -2.20
CA TRP A 225 16.94 -5.67 -2.50
C TRP A 225 15.94 -4.98 -1.56
N LEU A 226 16.20 -4.95 -0.25
CA LEU A 226 15.38 -4.23 0.73
C LEU A 226 15.32 -2.73 0.42
N ALA A 227 16.45 -2.12 0.06
CA ALA A 227 16.48 -0.72 -0.37
C ALA A 227 15.61 -0.46 -1.61
N GLN A 228 15.59 -1.40 -2.58
CA GLN A 228 14.71 -1.30 -3.75
C GLN A 228 13.25 -1.48 -3.38
N VAL A 229 12.91 -2.47 -2.53
CA VAL A 229 11.54 -2.68 -2.04
C VAL A 229 11.03 -1.43 -1.30
N GLN A 230 11.89 -0.77 -0.51
CA GLN A 230 11.53 0.46 0.21
C GLN A 230 11.17 1.60 -0.74
N LYS A 231 11.97 1.83 -1.77
CA LYS A 231 11.69 2.83 -2.81
C LYS A 231 10.39 2.53 -3.56
N ASP A 232 10.18 1.26 -3.90
CA ASP A 232 8.96 0.83 -4.57
C ASP A 232 7.73 0.99 -3.65
N THR A 233 7.86 0.69 -2.36
CA THR A 233 6.81 0.91 -1.35
C THR A 233 6.36 2.36 -1.30
N ILE A 234 7.30 3.31 -1.26
CA ILE A 234 7.00 4.74 -1.26
C ILE A 234 6.29 5.14 -2.56
N GLY A 235 6.83 4.75 -3.71
CA GLY A 235 6.26 5.07 -5.01
C GLY A 235 4.87 4.47 -5.23
N TYR A 236 4.69 3.19 -4.95
CA TYR A 236 3.39 2.52 -5.05
C TYR A 236 2.38 3.08 -4.04
N GLY A 237 2.84 3.45 -2.84
CA GLY A 237 2.00 4.13 -1.86
C GLY A 237 1.42 5.43 -2.39
N GLY A 238 2.24 6.23 -3.06
CA GLY A 238 1.79 7.44 -3.75
C GLY A 238 0.77 7.14 -4.87
N CYS A 239 1.04 6.16 -5.74
CA CYS A 239 0.12 5.78 -6.81
C CYS A 239 -1.23 5.29 -6.25
N LYS A 240 -1.21 4.42 -5.23
CA LYS A 240 -2.42 3.90 -4.58
C LYS A 240 -3.21 5.01 -3.87
N ALA A 241 -2.54 6.01 -3.28
CA ALA A 241 -3.20 7.16 -2.65
C ALA A 241 -3.84 8.09 -3.70
N ASN A 242 -3.12 8.48 -4.76
CA ASN A 242 -3.63 9.34 -5.82
C ASN A 242 -4.87 8.77 -6.48
N ARG A 243 -4.89 7.49 -6.80
CA ARG A 243 -6.05 6.85 -7.42
C ARG A 243 -7.31 6.91 -6.55
N ARG A 244 -7.16 6.95 -5.21
CA ARG A 244 -8.29 7.03 -4.27
C ARG A 244 -8.90 8.42 -4.19
N ILE A 245 -8.14 9.45 -4.59
CA ILE A 245 -8.64 10.83 -4.67
C ILE A 245 -9.22 11.13 -6.05
N ILE A 246 -8.50 10.75 -7.12
CA ILE A 246 -8.84 11.15 -8.51
C ILE A 246 -9.74 10.11 -9.18
N GLY A 247 -9.44 8.82 -9.03
CA GLY A 247 -10.03 7.75 -9.80
C GLY A 247 -11.45 7.34 -9.37
N LEU A 248 -11.98 6.33 -10.03
CA LEU A 248 -13.32 5.78 -9.81
C LEU A 248 -13.52 5.18 -8.41
N ALA A 249 -12.55 4.40 -7.94
CA ALA A 249 -12.65 3.67 -6.68
C ALA A 249 -12.20 4.51 -5.49
N LYS A 250 -13.13 5.18 -4.86
CA LYS A 250 -12.95 6.05 -3.69
C LYS A 250 -12.79 5.25 -2.38
N VAL A 251 -12.41 5.96 -1.31
CA VAL A 251 -12.32 5.42 0.05
C VAL A 251 -13.13 6.24 1.02
N THR A 252 -13.80 5.55 1.96
CA THR A 252 -14.63 6.17 2.99
C THR A 252 -13.83 7.10 3.91
N ASP A 253 -12.54 6.86 4.06
CA ASP A 253 -11.59 7.72 4.80
C ASP A 253 -11.72 9.19 4.38
N ILE A 254 -11.94 9.45 3.09
CA ILE A 254 -12.02 10.79 2.50
C ILE A 254 -13.47 11.15 2.15
N GLN A 255 -14.22 10.22 1.53
CA GLN A 255 -15.54 10.52 0.97
C GLN A 255 -16.61 10.85 2.01
N GLU A 256 -16.50 10.32 3.23
CA GLU A 256 -17.45 10.58 4.32
C GLU A 256 -17.13 11.84 5.14
N LEU A 257 -16.09 12.58 4.77
CA LEU A 257 -15.76 13.85 5.41
C LEU A 257 -16.72 14.94 4.95
N PRO A 258 -17.08 15.91 5.83
CA PRO A 258 -17.73 17.14 5.41
C PRO A 258 -16.88 17.84 4.33
N HIS A 259 -17.51 18.65 3.49
CA HIS A 259 -16.88 19.16 2.27
C HIS A 259 -15.55 19.89 2.49
N GLU A 260 -15.47 20.76 3.48
CA GLU A 260 -14.22 21.50 3.77
C GLU A 260 -13.09 20.58 4.21
N GLU A 261 -13.37 19.64 5.13
CA GLU A 261 -12.45 18.62 5.59
C GLU A 261 -12.05 17.65 4.47
N HIS A 262 -13.00 17.31 3.58
CA HIS A 262 -12.73 16.50 2.39
C HIS A 262 -11.69 17.17 1.49
N VAL A 263 -11.88 18.46 1.16
CA VAL A 263 -10.93 19.21 0.32
C VAL A 263 -9.54 19.24 0.95
N LYS A 264 -9.44 19.59 2.25
CA LYS A 264 -8.18 19.62 2.98
C LYS A 264 -7.49 18.25 3.02
N ALA A 265 -8.22 17.20 3.38
CA ALA A 265 -7.67 15.85 3.46
C ALA A 265 -7.21 15.33 2.08
N ALA A 266 -8.01 15.53 1.05
CA ALA A 266 -7.68 15.15 -0.31
C ALA A 266 -6.45 15.93 -0.83
N THR A 267 -6.34 17.21 -0.54
CA THR A 267 -5.16 18.03 -0.89
C THR A 267 -3.91 17.49 -0.21
N MET A 268 -3.97 17.18 1.10
CA MET A 268 -2.83 16.58 1.82
C MET A 268 -2.41 15.27 1.16
N VAL A 269 -3.36 14.39 0.85
CA VAL A 269 -3.07 13.10 0.19
C VAL A 269 -2.44 13.32 -1.18
N LEU A 270 -2.99 14.20 -2.03
CA LEU A 270 -2.47 14.45 -3.38
C LEU A 270 -1.05 15.02 -3.37
N ARG A 271 -0.76 16.01 -2.52
CA ARG A 271 0.57 16.63 -2.44
C ARG A 271 1.61 15.65 -1.93
N THR A 272 1.31 14.94 -0.84
CA THR A 272 2.20 13.93 -0.27
C THR A 272 2.46 12.81 -1.27
N ALA A 273 1.40 12.24 -1.86
CA ALA A 273 1.49 11.16 -2.84
C ALA A 273 2.27 11.57 -4.09
N SER A 274 2.05 12.79 -4.59
CA SER A 274 2.80 13.34 -5.74
C SER A 274 4.29 13.46 -5.44
N THR A 275 4.67 13.92 -4.25
CA THR A 275 6.06 13.97 -3.80
C THR A 275 6.65 12.57 -3.64
N TRP A 276 5.90 11.61 -3.06
CA TRP A 276 6.34 10.23 -2.92
C TRP A 276 6.63 9.56 -4.27
N ILE A 277 5.80 9.81 -5.28
CA ILE A 277 6.03 9.26 -6.63
C ILE A 277 7.25 9.92 -7.26
N ARG A 278 7.26 11.27 -7.31
CA ARG A 278 8.27 12.06 -8.03
C ARG A 278 9.68 11.89 -7.46
N ASP A 279 9.78 11.83 -6.14
CA ASP A 279 11.06 11.91 -5.42
C ASP A 279 11.45 10.58 -4.72
N ARG A 280 10.79 9.44 -5.04
CA ARG A 280 11.01 8.14 -4.40
C ARG A 280 12.47 7.69 -4.33
N ASP A 281 13.29 8.09 -5.29
CA ASP A 281 14.72 7.76 -5.32
C ASP A 281 15.53 8.55 -4.30
N THR A 282 15.05 9.72 -3.89
CA THR A 282 15.71 10.62 -2.93
C THR A 282 15.09 10.56 -1.52
N LEU A 283 13.85 10.09 -1.41
CA LEU A 283 13.19 9.81 -0.14
C LEU A 283 13.71 8.49 0.48
N ALA A 284 14.99 8.41 0.74
CA ALA A 284 15.77 7.22 0.99
C ALA A 284 15.16 6.19 1.97
N THR A 285 14.24 6.59 2.85
CA THR A 285 13.59 5.70 3.84
C THR A 285 12.11 6.04 4.05
N VAL A 286 11.35 5.08 4.58
CA VAL A 286 9.96 5.29 5.03
C VAL A 286 9.88 6.41 6.07
N ALA A 287 10.86 6.54 6.96
CA ALA A 287 10.91 7.60 7.95
C ALA A 287 10.96 8.99 7.28
N VAL A 288 11.82 9.16 6.28
CA VAL A 288 11.91 10.41 5.49
C VAL A 288 10.61 10.64 4.69
N ALA A 289 10.04 9.61 4.09
CA ALA A 289 8.76 9.73 3.39
C ALA A 289 7.62 10.17 4.32
N ASN A 290 7.62 9.73 5.58
CA ASN A 290 6.63 10.14 6.58
C ASN A 290 6.70 11.65 6.91
N THR A 291 7.90 12.26 6.93
CA THR A 291 8.03 13.71 7.21
C THR A 291 7.38 14.56 6.11
N VAL A 292 7.35 14.09 4.87
CA VAL A 292 6.66 14.78 3.76
C VAL A 292 5.18 15.01 4.07
N PHE A 293 4.52 14.02 4.69
CA PHE A 293 3.12 14.20 5.09
C PHE A 293 2.97 15.26 6.18
N ASP A 294 3.88 15.30 7.16
CA ASP A 294 3.82 16.26 8.25
C ASP A 294 4.05 17.70 7.74
N ASP A 295 5.01 17.89 6.84
CA ASP A 295 5.26 19.19 6.18
C ASP A 295 4.01 19.65 5.40
N VAL A 296 3.42 18.76 4.58
CA VAL A 296 2.20 19.08 3.81
C VAL A 296 1.01 19.35 4.73
N ARG A 297 0.87 18.61 5.84
CA ARG A 297 -0.19 18.85 6.83
C ARG A 297 -0.08 20.24 7.42
N GLU A 298 1.13 20.69 7.78
CA GLU A 298 1.37 22.04 8.30
C GLU A 298 1.01 23.11 7.27
N GLU A 299 1.37 22.91 6.00
CA GLU A 299 1.01 23.84 4.92
C GLU A 299 -0.50 23.96 4.69
N VAL A 300 -1.24 22.83 4.77
CA VAL A 300 -2.68 22.79 4.45
C VAL A 300 -3.55 23.25 5.62
N LEU A 301 -3.14 22.96 6.85
CA LEU A 301 -3.95 23.28 8.03
C LEU A 301 -3.56 24.60 8.70
N GLY A 302 -2.37 25.15 8.40
CA GLY A 302 -1.90 26.47 8.88
C GLY A 302 -1.29 26.36 10.26
#